data_23e8c6ae713431990c7d74c1d1f33945
#
_entry.id   23e8c6ae713431990c7d74c1d1f33945
#
_cell.length_a   1.000
_cell.length_b   1.000
_cell.length_c   1.000
_cell.angle_alpha   90.00
_cell.angle_beta   90.00
_cell.angle_gamma   90.00
#
_symmetry.space_group_name_H-M   'P 1'
#
loop_
_entity.id
_entity.type
_entity.pdbx_description
1 polymer ?
#
loop_
_entity_poly.entity_id
_entity_poly.type
_entity_poly.pdbx_seq_one_letter_code
_entity_poly.pdbx_strand_id
1 'polypeptide(L)'
;LSWGTAKDNAVDRNKHGKTRRGDSQSNAIRKGIALAKISSNLTLAAPDLLAACIALRDELKKKAGGCDSVFWSADNKEDMLKKAASVSPLSYSQNEDVRSLKSLLLYGIKGIAAYTDHAAVLGFYNDEIFQFIIKGLSAMTKELPAGEFVSLVLEAGETSVKAMALLDEANTATYGNPEITKVNIGVRENPGILISGHDLKDMDELLKQTEGTGVDIYTHSEMLPANYYPAFKKYKHFVGNYGNAWWHQNKEFESFNGPILMTTNCITPIKDSYKNRIFTTGMAGYSGVEHIPNRPESGKKDFSKIIELAKKCLPPQEIETGEIIGGFAHHQVMQLAEKVVGAVKTGKIKRFIVMAGCDGRQPSRNYFTDVAKALPQDAVILTAGCA
;
A
#
# COMPACT_ATOMS: atom_id res chain seq x y z
N LEU A 1 -16.55 22.28 5.81
CA LEU A 1 -15.60 21.22 6.11
C LEU A 1 -14.40 21.85 6.81
N SER A 2 -14.40 21.87 8.17
CA SER A 2 -13.23 22.31 8.94
C SER A 2 -12.21 21.18 8.94
N TRP A 3 -11.17 21.30 8.16
CA TRP A 3 -9.98 20.50 8.33
C TRP A 3 -9.39 20.85 9.70
N GLY A 4 -9.28 19.89 10.60
CA GLY A 4 -8.60 20.08 11.86
C GLY A 4 -7.19 20.61 11.62
N THR A 5 -6.70 21.45 12.52
CA THR A 5 -5.37 22.04 12.40
C THR A 5 -4.29 20.96 12.32
N ALA A 6 -3.12 21.27 11.80
CA ALA A 6 -1.98 20.34 11.78
C ALA A 6 -1.66 19.77 13.17
N LYS A 7 -1.98 20.53 14.23
CA LYS A 7 -1.85 20.13 15.64
C LYS A 7 -2.90 19.07 16.02
N ASP A 8 -4.15 19.24 15.60
CA ASP A 8 -5.24 18.29 15.86
C ASP A 8 -4.98 16.95 15.13
N ASN A 9 -4.51 17.01 13.90
CA ASN A 9 -4.09 15.83 13.13
C ASN A 9 -2.84 15.14 13.70
N ALA A 10 -1.95 15.87 14.38
CA ALA A 10 -0.79 15.29 15.06
C ALA A 10 -1.18 14.62 16.39
N VAL A 11 -2.12 15.21 17.14
CA VAL A 11 -2.66 14.65 18.38
C VAL A 11 -3.47 13.39 18.07
N ASP A 12 -4.27 13.41 17.01
CA ASP A 12 -5.05 12.26 16.56
C ASP A 12 -4.15 11.09 16.13
N ARG A 13 -3.05 11.39 15.41
CA ARG A 13 -2.04 10.38 15.03
C ARG A 13 -1.34 9.75 16.24
N ASN A 14 -1.04 10.53 17.27
CA ASN A 14 -0.42 10.03 18.49
C ASN A 14 -1.40 9.19 19.34
N LYS A 15 -2.67 9.58 19.44
CA LYS A 15 -3.72 8.82 20.13
C LYS A 15 -3.99 7.45 19.48
N HIS A 16 -3.79 7.32 18.17
CA HIS A 16 -4.11 6.11 17.41
C HIS A 16 -2.90 5.22 17.09
N GLY A 17 -1.73 5.51 17.68
CA GLY A 17 -0.54 4.67 17.52
C GLY A 17 -0.04 4.54 16.07
N LYS A 18 -0.44 5.46 15.18
CA LYS A 18 0.14 5.55 13.84
C LYS A 18 1.55 6.15 13.93
N THR A 19 2.47 5.38 14.49
CA THR A 19 3.87 5.75 14.42
C THR A 19 4.35 5.60 12.97
N ARG A 20 5.11 6.58 12.49
CA ARG A 20 5.69 6.62 11.13
C ARG A 20 6.63 5.45 10.78
N ARG A 21 6.79 4.48 11.67
CA ARG A 21 7.66 3.31 11.49
C ARG A 21 6.85 2.20 10.79
N GLY A 22 7.12 1.98 9.51
CA GLY A 22 6.47 0.94 8.72
C GLY A 22 5.54 1.43 7.64
N ASP A 23 5.51 2.73 7.35
CA ASP A 23 4.79 3.31 6.22
C ASP A 23 5.40 2.76 4.92
N SER A 24 4.61 1.96 4.19
CA SER A 24 5.01 1.34 2.92
C SER A 24 5.42 2.37 1.88
N GLN A 25 4.79 3.55 1.86
CA GLN A 25 5.13 4.62 0.95
C GLN A 25 6.52 5.21 1.25
N SER A 26 6.89 5.37 2.52
CA SER A 26 8.24 5.79 2.90
C SER A 26 9.29 4.76 2.48
N ASN A 27 8.96 3.48 2.56
CA ASN A 27 9.82 2.41 2.07
C ASN A 27 9.88 2.37 0.53
N ALA A 28 8.78 2.70 -0.16
CA ALA A 28 8.74 2.81 -1.62
C ALA A 28 9.66 3.91 -2.15
N ILE A 29 9.70 5.08 -1.51
CA ILE A 29 10.64 6.14 -1.87
C ILE A 29 12.09 5.65 -1.72
N ARG A 30 12.41 4.94 -0.63
CA ARG A 30 13.75 4.36 -0.42
C ARG A 30 14.09 3.35 -1.52
N LYS A 31 13.14 2.51 -1.91
CA LYS A 31 13.29 1.56 -3.02
C LYS A 31 13.32 2.26 -4.37
N GLY A 32 12.49 3.28 -4.60
CA GLY A 32 12.52 4.09 -5.83
C GLY A 32 13.88 4.77 -6.03
N ILE A 33 14.49 5.29 -4.97
CA ILE A 33 15.87 5.77 -4.99
C ILE A 33 16.84 4.62 -5.26
N ALA A 34 16.59 3.44 -4.73
CA ALA A 34 17.39 2.24 -4.98
C ALA A 34 17.24 1.70 -6.40
N LEU A 35 16.02 1.68 -6.97
CA LEU A 35 15.73 1.32 -8.37
C LEU A 35 16.39 2.29 -9.37
N ALA A 36 16.59 3.56 -8.98
CA ALA A 36 17.42 4.50 -9.75
C ALA A 36 18.93 4.15 -9.74
N LYS A 37 19.28 2.85 -9.73
CA LYS A 37 20.61 2.22 -9.80
C LYS A 37 21.38 2.10 -8.47
N ILE A 38 20.72 1.96 -7.35
CA ILE A 38 21.36 1.66 -6.07
C ILE A 38 20.99 0.24 -5.67
N SER A 39 22.00 -0.57 -5.36
CA SER A 39 21.91 -2.01 -5.11
C SER A 39 20.75 -2.46 -4.20
N SER A 40 20.11 -3.54 -4.61
CA SER A 40 18.88 -4.13 -4.09
C SER A 40 19.00 -4.88 -2.75
N ASN A 41 20.14 -4.82 -2.05
CA ASN A 41 20.42 -5.70 -0.91
C ASN A 41 20.13 -5.13 0.48
N LEU A 42 19.30 -4.10 0.60
CA LEU A 42 18.94 -3.52 1.89
C LEU A 42 17.70 -4.20 2.49
N THR A 43 17.94 -5.26 3.23
CA THR A 43 16.93 -5.85 4.12
C THR A 43 16.77 -4.96 5.35
N LEU A 44 15.63 -4.26 5.47
CA LEU A 44 15.36 -3.35 6.58
C LEU A 44 14.73 -4.08 7.77
N ALA A 45 15.51 -4.90 8.48
CA ALA A 45 15.14 -5.32 9.82
C ALA A 45 15.34 -4.16 10.81
N ALA A 46 14.46 -4.01 11.79
CA ALA A 46 14.41 -2.84 12.68
C ALA A 46 15.72 -2.55 13.48
N PRO A 47 16.53 -3.56 13.92
CA PRO A 47 17.81 -3.30 14.56
C PRO A 47 18.87 -2.76 13.61
N ASP A 48 18.76 -3.08 12.31
CA ASP A 48 19.79 -2.78 11.31
C ASP A 48 19.46 -1.53 10.47
N LEU A 49 18.35 -0.82 10.78
CA LEU A 49 17.94 0.36 10.01
C LEU A 49 19.04 1.44 10.00
N LEU A 50 19.74 1.62 11.10
CA LEU A 50 20.86 2.56 11.19
C LEU A 50 22.03 2.10 10.32
N ALA A 51 22.43 0.85 10.43
CA ALA A 51 23.50 0.26 9.61
C ALA A 51 23.15 0.33 8.12
N ALA A 52 21.89 0.01 7.75
CA ALA A 52 21.41 0.11 6.39
C ALA A 52 21.40 1.56 5.85
N CYS A 53 21.02 2.54 6.66
CA CYS A 53 21.10 3.96 6.28
C CYS A 53 22.56 4.42 6.10
N ILE A 54 23.48 3.97 6.93
CA ILE A 54 24.91 4.26 6.80
C ILE A 54 25.48 3.63 5.54
N ALA A 55 25.20 2.36 5.27
CA ALA A 55 25.64 1.66 4.07
C ALA A 55 25.13 2.31 2.79
N LEU A 56 23.83 2.67 2.76
CA LEU A 56 23.22 3.40 1.62
C LEU A 56 23.86 4.77 1.41
N ARG A 57 24.10 5.51 2.48
CA ARG A 57 24.84 6.78 2.43
C ARG A 57 26.20 6.62 1.78
N ASP A 58 26.96 5.61 2.20
CA ASP A 58 28.33 5.40 1.73
C ASP A 58 28.36 4.95 0.26
N GLU A 59 27.40 4.17 -0.16
CA GLU A 59 27.20 3.83 -1.58
C GLU A 59 26.82 5.04 -2.42
N LEU A 60 25.88 5.89 -1.93
CA LEU A 60 25.53 7.15 -2.59
C LEU A 60 26.71 8.10 -2.71
N LYS A 61 27.54 8.21 -1.66
CA LYS A 61 28.77 9.01 -1.71
C LYS A 61 29.73 8.55 -2.80
N LYS A 62 29.92 7.24 -2.93
CA LYS A 62 30.79 6.65 -3.97
C LYS A 62 30.27 6.95 -5.37
N LYS A 63 28.95 6.86 -5.59
CA LYS A 63 28.30 7.11 -6.90
C LYS A 63 28.19 8.59 -7.24
N ALA A 64 28.00 9.44 -6.26
CA ALA A 64 27.82 10.88 -6.45
C ALA A 64 29.12 11.65 -6.74
N GLY A 65 30.29 10.99 -6.72
CA GLY A 65 31.55 11.61 -7.12
C GLY A 65 31.92 12.86 -6.33
N GLY A 66 31.50 12.97 -5.05
CA GLY A 66 31.81 14.12 -4.20
C GLY A 66 30.76 15.23 -4.21
N CYS A 67 29.51 14.93 -4.57
CA CYS A 67 28.39 15.88 -4.48
C CYS A 67 28.11 16.31 -3.05
N ASP A 68 28.17 17.61 -2.77
CA ASP A 68 28.03 18.22 -1.42
C ASP A 68 26.70 17.92 -0.72
N SER A 69 25.63 17.61 -1.46
CA SER A 69 24.31 17.29 -0.90
C SER A 69 24.24 16.00 -0.09
N VAL A 70 25.30 15.17 -0.07
CA VAL A 70 25.39 13.89 0.64
C VAL A 70 26.37 13.94 1.83
N PHE A 71 26.83 15.13 2.24
CA PHE A 71 27.91 15.28 3.22
C PHE A 71 27.55 15.10 4.68
N TRP A 72 26.29 15.21 5.06
CA TRP A 72 25.97 14.95 6.44
C TRP A 72 26.10 13.46 6.77
N SER A 73 26.89 13.14 7.75
CA SER A 73 27.03 11.77 8.25
C SER A 73 27.00 11.74 9.77
N ALA A 74 26.37 10.71 10.32
CA ALA A 74 26.48 10.37 11.72
C ALA A 74 26.77 8.90 11.83
N ASP A 75 27.67 8.55 12.74
CA ASP A 75 28.11 7.17 12.97
C ASP A 75 27.42 6.55 14.19
N ASN A 76 26.58 7.34 14.88
CA ASN A 76 25.84 6.91 16.05
C ASN A 76 24.41 7.42 16.05
N LYS A 77 23.58 6.77 16.89
CA LYS A 77 22.16 7.07 17.01
C LYS A 77 21.87 8.46 17.59
N GLU A 78 22.72 8.94 18.50
CA GLU A 78 22.51 10.22 19.18
C GLU A 78 22.64 11.37 18.19
N ASP A 79 23.65 11.41 17.37
CA ASP A 79 23.83 12.42 16.32
C ASP A 79 22.72 12.37 15.28
N MET A 80 22.22 11.18 14.93
CA MET A 80 21.04 11.07 14.04
C MET A 80 19.79 11.66 14.67
N LEU A 81 19.54 11.41 15.95
CA LEU A 81 18.39 11.99 16.65
C LEU A 81 18.52 13.51 16.77
N LYS A 82 19.71 14.02 17.05
CA LYS A 82 20.01 15.46 17.08
C LYS A 82 19.77 16.10 15.73
N LYS A 83 20.22 15.48 14.64
CA LYS A 83 19.95 15.95 13.28
C LYS A 83 18.47 15.88 12.93
N ALA A 84 17.78 14.82 13.32
CA ALA A 84 16.35 14.65 13.06
C ALA A 84 15.49 15.78 13.61
N ALA A 85 15.88 16.38 14.73
CA ALA A 85 15.22 17.55 15.31
C ALA A 85 15.30 18.79 14.38
N SER A 86 16.40 18.94 13.61
CA SER A 86 16.63 20.05 12.70
C SER A 86 16.05 19.86 11.28
N VAL A 87 15.61 18.64 10.94
CA VAL A 87 15.09 18.30 9.60
C VAL A 87 13.61 17.89 9.63
N SER A 88 12.84 18.46 10.56
CA SER A 88 11.40 18.23 10.61
C SER A 88 10.69 18.88 9.41
N PRO A 89 9.48 18.41 9.03
CA PRO A 89 8.69 19.11 8.02
C PRO A 89 8.46 20.59 8.30
N LEU A 90 8.48 20.99 9.58
CA LEU A 90 8.36 22.39 9.99
C LEU A 90 9.59 23.23 9.64
N SER A 91 10.74 22.60 9.39
CA SER A 91 11.97 23.29 8.98
C SER A 91 12.13 23.43 7.44
N TYR A 92 11.17 22.94 6.64
CA TYR A 92 11.26 23.02 5.18
C TYR A 92 11.25 24.45 4.64
N SER A 93 10.57 25.39 5.30
CA SER A 93 10.57 26.80 4.98
C SER A 93 9.98 27.60 6.15
N GLN A 94 10.41 28.86 6.31
CA GLN A 94 9.77 29.82 7.23
C GLN A 94 8.41 30.28 6.68
N ASN A 95 8.24 30.30 5.37
CA ASN A 95 6.97 30.60 4.72
C ASN A 95 6.06 29.35 4.81
N GLU A 96 4.87 29.53 5.40
CA GLU A 96 3.91 28.44 5.64
C GLU A 96 3.35 27.86 4.35
N ASP A 97 3.10 28.67 3.34
CA ASP A 97 2.58 28.23 2.03
C ASP A 97 3.63 27.37 1.31
N VAL A 98 4.89 27.83 1.27
CA VAL A 98 6.00 27.05 0.68
C VAL A 98 6.21 25.75 1.44
N ARG A 99 6.13 25.78 2.77
CA ARG A 99 6.23 24.58 3.61
C ARG A 99 5.12 23.57 3.32
N SER A 100 3.89 24.05 3.15
CA SER A 100 2.73 23.22 2.81
C SER A 100 2.86 22.62 1.41
N LEU A 101 3.29 23.41 0.44
CA LEU A 101 3.53 22.96 -0.95
C LEU A 101 4.67 21.92 -1.02
N LYS A 102 5.78 22.13 -0.31
CA LYS A 102 6.86 21.15 -0.17
C LYS A 102 6.32 19.84 0.42
N SER A 103 5.51 19.90 1.46
CA SER A 103 4.91 18.71 2.07
C SER A 103 3.97 17.98 1.12
N LEU A 104 3.15 18.72 0.38
CA LEU A 104 2.23 18.16 -0.62
C LEU A 104 3.00 17.48 -1.76
N LEU A 105 4.03 18.13 -2.29
CA LEU A 105 4.92 17.56 -3.30
C LEU A 105 5.57 16.26 -2.81
N LEU A 106 6.09 16.24 -1.58
CA LEU A 106 6.70 15.04 -1.02
C LEU A 106 5.71 13.89 -0.88
N TYR A 107 4.47 14.17 -0.45
CA TYR A 107 3.43 13.13 -0.38
C TYR A 107 3.01 12.63 -1.76
N GLY A 108 2.93 13.50 -2.76
CA GLY A 108 2.71 13.11 -4.16
C GLY A 108 3.82 12.17 -4.67
N ILE A 109 5.08 12.54 -4.49
CA ILE A 109 6.23 11.70 -4.86
C ILE A 109 6.20 10.34 -4.15
N LYS A 110 5.79 10.30 -2.88
CA LYS A 110 5.63 9.04 -2.13
C LYS A 110 4.60 8.11 -2.79
N GLY A 111 3.45 8.64 -3.20
CA GLY A 111 2.41 7.87 -3.89
C GLY A 111 2.89 7.37 -5.25
N ILE A 112 3.50 8.25 -6.05
CA ILE A 112 4.08 7.89 -7.36
C ILE A 112 5.09 6.74 -7.20
N ALA A 113 6.03 6.88 -6.26
CA ALA A 113 7.06 5.86 -6.02
C ALA A 113 6.47 4.51 -5.58
N ALA A 114 5.39 4.50 -4.81
CA ALA A 114 4.72 3.27 -4.38
C ALA A 114 4.13 2.50 -5.57
N TYR A 115 3.39 3.15 -6.44
CA TYR A 115 2.81 2.51 -7.63
C TYR A 115 3.89 2.08 -8.64
N THR A 116 4.90 2.93 -8.83
CA THR A 116 6.01 2.62 -9.75
C THR A 116 6.85 1.43 -9.27
N ASP A 117 7.05 1.26 -7.97
CA ASP A 117 7.75 0.08 -7.41
C ASP A 117 6.99 -1.22 -7.72
N HIS A 118 5.67 -1.22 -7.55
CA HIS A 118 4.85 -2.40 -7.88
C HIS A 118 4.90 -2.74 -9.38
N ALA A 119 4.86 -1.74 -10.26
CA ALA A 119 5.03 -1.93 -11.70
C ALA A 119 6.43 -2.47 -12.04
N ALA A 120 7.47 -1.90 -11.43
CA ALA A 120 8.85 -2.30 -11.65
C ALA A 120 9.15 -3.75 -11.21
N VAL A 121 8.51 -4.23 -10.14
CA VAL A 121 8.59 -5.63 -9.69
C VAL A 121 8.05 -6.61 -10.75
N LEU A 122 7.14 -6.14 -11.60
CA LEU A 122 6.59 -6.89 -12.73
C LEU A 122 7.37 -6.67 -14.04
N GLY A 123 8.43 -5.86 -14.02
CA GLY A 123 9.28 -5.57 -15.18
C GLY A 123 8.81 -4.38 -16.04
N PHE A 124 7.87 -3.58 -15.55
CA PHE A 124 7.35 -2.40 -16.25
C PHE A 124 7.99 -1.13 -15.70
N TYR A 125 8.56 -0.32 -16.60
CA TYR A 125 9.33 0.88 -16.25
C TYR A 125 8.90 2.05 -17.14
N ASN A 126 8.98 3.28 -16.58
CA ASN A 126 8.79 4.51 -17.31
C ASN A 126 9.78 5.57 -16.81
N ASP A 127 10.73 5.94 -17.66
CA ASP A 127 11.82 6.86 -17.32
C ASP A 127 11.31 8.27 -16.98
N GLU A 128 10.21 8.74 -17.57
CA GLU A 128 9.64 10.06 -17.25
C GLU A 128 9.22 10.14 -15.77
N ILE A 129 8.64 9.05 -15.25
CA ILE A 129 8.24 8.98 -13.84
C ILE A 129 9.47 9.07 -12.93
N PHE A 130 10.54 8.34 -13.26
CA PHE A 130 11.78 8.37 -12.46
C PHE A 130 12.45 9.75 -12.53
N GLN A 131 12.48 10.38 -13.71
CA GLN A 131 13.01 11.74 -13.89
C GLN A 131 12.22 12.75 -13.04
N PHE A 132 10.89 12.65 -13.00
CA PHE A 132 10.08 13.52 -12.17
C PHE A 132 10.35 13.30 -10.67
N ILE A 133 10.47 12.06 -10.20
CA ILE A 133 10.81 11.76 -8.80
C ILE A 133 12.13 12.44 -8.42
N ILE A 134 13.15 12.33 -9.27
CA ILE A 134 14.47 12.96 -9.03
C ILE A 134 14.33 14.50 -9.03
N LYS A 135 13.62 15.07 -10.00
CA LYS A 135 13.35 16.51 -10.11
C LYS A 135 12.65 17.03 -8.86
N GLY A 136 11.58 16.37 -8.43
CA GLY A 136 10.81 16.76 -7.27
C GLY A 136 11.60 16.66 -5.96
N LEU A 137 12.37 15.57 -5.76
CA LEU A 137 13.24 15.43 -4.59
C LEU A 137 14.36 16.50 -4.59
N SER A 138 14.94 16.80 -5.75
CA SER A 138 15.93 17.88 -5.90
C SER A 138 15.33 19.25 -5.54
N ALA A 139 14.08 19.51 -5.92
CA ALA A 139 13.40 20.76 -5.60
C ALA A 139 13.16 20.93 -4.08
N MET A 140 12.97 19.83 -3.34
CA MET A 140 12.81 19.85 -1.89
C MET A 140 14.05 20.44 -1.15
N THR A 141 15.24 20.33 -1.75
CA THR A 141 16.49 20.82 -1.17
C THR A 141 16.80 22.28 -1.54
N LYS A 142 15.93 22.90 -2.35
CA LYS A 142 16.16 24.27 -2.86
C LYS A 142 15.18 25.26 -2.25
N GLU A 143 15.60 26.53 -2.22
CA GLU A 143 14.73 27.66 -1.93
C GLU A 143 14.14 28.17 -3.25
N LEU A 144 12.95 27.68 -3.59
CA LEU A 144 12.20 28.09 -4.77
C LEU A 144 10.99 28.94 -4.36
N PRO A 145 10.52 29.86 -5.20
CA PRO A 145 9.30 30.61 -4.94
C PRO A 145 8.05 29.70 -4.96
N ALA A 146 7.00 30.12 -4.26
CA ALA A 146 5.75 29.34 -4.13
C ALA A 146 5.15 28.91 -5.51
N GLY A 147 5.21 29.79 -6.51
CA GLY A 147 4.70 29.49 -7.87
C GLY A 147 5.39 28.31 -8.53
N GLU A 148 6.70 28.12 -8.31
CA GLU A 148 7.42 26.93 -8.82
C GLU A 148 6.99 25.66 -8.10
N PHE A 149 6.76 25.71 -6.78
CA PHE A 149 6.21 24.57 -6.04
C PHE A 149 4.79 24.23 -6.45
N VAL A 150 3.93 25.22 -6.77
CA VAL A 150 2.60 24.96 -7.35
C VAL A 150 2.73 24.19 -8.66
N SER A 151 3.62 24.62 -9.55
CA SER A 151 3.87 23.93 -10.83
C SER A 151 4.35 22.50 -10.62
N LEU A 152 5.26 22.26 -9.67
CA LEU A 152 5.75 20.93 -9.34
C LEU A 152 4.67 20.04 -8.72
N VAL A 153 3.75 20.58 -7.92
CA VAL A 153 2.61 19.84 -7.36
C VAL A 153 1.63 19.41 -8.46
N LEU A 154 1.36 20.29 -9.43
CA LEU A 154 0.52 19.95 -10.59
C LEU A 154 1.19 18.88 -11.46
N GLU A 155 2.49 19.00 -11.71
CA GLU A 155 3.27 17.99 -12.44
C GLU A 155 3.32 16.64 -11.66
N ALA A 156 3.34 16.68 -10.33
CA ALA A 156 3.19 15.47 -9.51
C ALA A 156 1.82 14.80 -9.73
N GLY A 157 0.76 15.59 -9.85
CA GLY A 157 -0.58 15.08 -10.18
C GLY A 157 -0.60 14.38 -11.54
N GLU A 158 -0.05 15.01 -12.56
CA GLU A 158 0.08 14.41 -13.91
C GLU A 158 0.91 13.12 -13.87
N THR A 159 2.07 13.16 -13.21
CA THR A 159 2.93 11.98 -13.06
C THR A 159 2.28 10.86 -12.29
N SER A 160 1.41 11.18 -11.31
CA SER A 160 0.62 10.18 -10.58
C SER A 160 -0.32 9.42 -11.51
N VAL A 161 -0.96 10.10 -12.47
CA VAL A 161 -1.81 9.44 -13.48
C VAL A 161 -0.96 8.49 -14.35
N LYS A 162 0.24 8.91 -14.77
CA LYS A 162 1.16 8.04 -15.53
C LYS A 162 1.59 6.81 -14.71
N ALA A 163 1.86 6.99 -13.42
CA ALA A 163 2.24 5.88 -12.53
C ALA A 163 1.09 4.88 -12.30
N MET A 164 -0.14 5.37 -12.14
CA MET A 164 -1.33 4.51 -12.05
C MET A 164 -1.60 3.74 -13.34
N ALA A 165 -1.46 4.39 -14.50
CA ALA A 165 -1.61 3.74 -15.79
C ALA A 165 -0.54 2.66 -16.03
N LEU A 166 0.71 2.93 -15.65
CA LEU A 166 1.81 1.96 -15.72
C LEU A 166 1.54 0.74 -14.84
N LEU A 167 1.03 0.94 -13.62
CA LEU A 167 0.70 -0.15 -12.72
C LEU A 167 -0.50 -0.97 -13.22
N ASP A 168 -1.52 -0.31 -13.76
CA ASP A 168 -2.65 -0.99 -14.38
C ASP A 168 -2.21 -1.86 -15.56
N GLU A 169 -1.39 -1.32 -16.45
CA GLU A 169 -0.78 -2.07 -17.55
C GLU A 169 0.03 -3.28 -17.04
N ALA A 170 0.88 -3.07 -16.04
CA ALA A 170 1.71 -4.12 -15.45
C ALA A 170 0.86 -5.26 -14.86
N ASN A 171 -0.17 -4.93 -14.12
CA ASN A 171 -1.06 -5.90 -13.49
C ASN A 171 -1.93 -6.64 -14.52
N THR A 172 -2.53 -5.91 -15.46
CA THR A 172 -3.45 -6.51 -16.45
C THR A 172 -2.71 -7.33 -17.49
N ALA A 173 -1.51 -6.92 -17.91
CA ALA A 173 -0.66 -7.72 -18.78
C ALA A 173 -0.15 -9.00 -18.10
N THR A 174 0.10 -8.96 -16.79
CA THR A 174 0.65 -10.09 -16.03
C THR A 174 -0.43 -11.07 -15.57
N TYR A 175 -1.58 -10.55 -15.09
CA TYR A 175 -2.60 -11.36 -14.42
C TYR A 175 -3.94 -11.41 -15.15
N GLY A 176 -4.07 -10.71 -16.26
CA GLY A 176 -5.31 -10.55 -17.04
C GLY A 176 -6.16 -9.38 -16.52
N ASN A 177 -7.14 -8.95 -17.32
CA ASN A 177 -8.07 -7.92 -16.90
C ASN A 177 -8.98 -8.43 -15.77
N PRO A 178 -9.18 -7.70 -14.68
CA PRO A 178 -10.12 -8.08 -13.64
C PRO A 178 -11.51 -8.35 -14.20
N GLU A 179 -12.16 -9.37 -13.69
CA GLU A 179 -13.50 -9.82 -14.13
C GLU A 179 -14.50 -9.70 -13.00
N ILE A 180 -15.76 -9.45 -13.34
CA ILE A 180 -16.86 -9.48 -12.37
C ILE A 180 -16.89 -10.86 -11.71
N THR A 181 -16.67 -10.88 -10.41
CA THR A 181 -16.45 -12.11 -9.64
C THR A 181 -17.27 -12.10 -8.36
N LYS A 182 -17.91 -13.23 -8.07
CA LYS A 182 -18.44 -13.53 -6.75
C LYS A 182 -17.30 -14.05 -5.89
N VAL A 183 -17.01 -13.34 -4.81
CA VAL A 183 -15.94 -13.67 -3.87
C VAL A 183 -16.58 -14.22 -2.61
N ASN A 184 -16.21 -15.44 -2.24
CA ASN A 184 -16.62 -16.04 -0.98
C ASN A 184 -16.04 -15.27 0.21
N ILE A 185 -16.86 -15.02 1.25
CA ILE A 185 -16.43 -14.37 2.49
C ILE A 185 -16.51 -15.31 3.71
N GLY A 186 -16.88 -16.56 3.50
CA GLY A 186 -16.83 -17.61 4.52
C GLY A 186 -15.46 -18.32 4.54
N VAL A 187 -15.34 -19.34 5.37
CA VAL A 187 -14.12 -20.12 5.58
C VAL A 187 -14.29 -21.58 5.16
N ARG A 188 -13.15 -22.31 5.08
CA ARG A 188 -13.09 -23.75 4.90
C ARG A 188 -12.43 -24.42 6.11
N GLU A 189 -12.39 -25.71 6.11
CA GLU A 189 -11.86 -26.53 7.21
C GLU A 189 -10.34 -26.70 7.22
N ASN A 190 -9.65 -26.23 6.18
CA ASN A 190 -8.20 -26.28 6.11
C ASN A 190 -7.55 -25.13 6.90
N PRO A 191 -6.34 -25.34 7.44
CA PRO A 191 -5.55 -24.23 7.94
C PRO A 191 -5.29 -23.22 6.84
N GLY A 192 -5.19 -21.93 7.18
CA GLY A 192 -5.10 -20.86 6.19
C GLY A 192 -3.96 -19.89 6.42
N ILE A 193 -3.58 -19.18 5.36
CA ILE A 193 -2.73 -17.99 5.40
C ILE A 193 -3.58 -16.80 4.96
N LEU A 194 -3.54 -15.72 5.74
CA LEU A 194 -4.18 -14.45 5.43
C LEU A 194 -3.16 -13.50 4.79
N ILE A 195 -3.42 -13.02 3.59
CA ILE A 195 -2.55 -12.05 2.92
C ILE A 195 -3.26 -10.70 2.79
N SER A 196 -2.59 -9.63 3.22
CA SER A 196 -3.10 -8.26 3.22
C SER A 196 -2.10 -7.29 2.61
N GLY A 197 -2.58 -6.16 2.13
CA GLY A 197 -1.79 -5.15 1.41
C GLY A 197 -2.10 -5.13 -0.08
N HIS A 198 -1.11 -4.81 -0.94
CA HIS A 198 -1.37 -4.48 -2.35
C HIS A 198 -0.48 -5.25 -3.35
N ASP A 199 0.51 -6.04 -2.89
CA ASP A 199 1.49 -6.67 -3.78
C ASP A 199 0.95 -7.95 -4.42
N LEU A 200 0.51 -7.86 -5.68
CA LEU A 200 -0.01 -9.01 -6.44
C LEU A 200 1.10 -10.01 -6.82
N LYS A 201 2.36 -9.57 -6.88
CA LYS A 201 3.48 -10.49 -7.12
C LYS A 201 3.73 -11.39 -5.91
N ASP A 202 3.59 -10.86 -4.70
CA ASP A 202 3.65 -11.66 -3.49
C ASP A 202 2.48 -12.64 -3.41
N MET A 203 1.27 -12.22 -3.82
CA MET A 203 0.11 -13.11 -3.94
C MET A 203 0.35 -14.25 -4.92
N ASP A 204 0.87 -13.96 -6.12
CA ASP A 204 1.20 -14.96 -7.15
C ASP A 204 2.21 -15.98 -6.64
N GLU A 205 3.27 -15.52 -5.99
CA GLU A 205 4.32 -16.40 -5.46
C GLU A 205 3.84 -17.23 -4.26
N LEU A 206 3.00 -16.66 -3.40
CA LEU A 206 2.39 -17.39 -2.29
C LEU A 206 1.45 -18.49 -2.80
N LEU A 207 0.57 -18.20 -3.75
CA LEU A 207 -0.34 -19.18 -4.34
C LEU A 207 0.40 -20.34 -4.99
N LYS A 208 1.50 -20.06 -5.71
CA LYS A 208 2.34 -21.10 -6.32
C LYS A 208 3.02 -22.01 -5.30
N GLN A 209 3.44 -21.46 -4.16
CA GLN A 209 4.15 -22.22 -3.13
C GLN A 209 3.22 -22.98 -2.20
N THR A 210 1.96 -22.58 -2.11
CA THR A 210 0.94 -23.24 -1.28
C THR A 210 0.13 -24.28 -2.04
N GLU A 211 0.27 -24.38 -3.37
CA GLU A 211 -0.46 -25.36 -4.17
C GLU A 211 -0.10 -26.80 -3.75
N GLY A 212 -1.13 -27.59 -3.45
CA GLY A 212 -0.97 -28.99 -3.01
C GLY A 212 -0.48 -29.18 -1.57
N THR A 213 -0.32 -28.12 -0.79
CA THR A 213 0.19 -28.20 0.61
C THR A 213 -0.89 -28.48 1.64
N GLY A 214 -2.18 -28.40 1.29
CA GLY A 214 -3.31 -28.48 2.22
C GLY A 214 -3.57 -27.18 3.01
N VAL A 215 -2.93 -26.07 2.62
CA VAL A 215 -3.12 -24.74 3.23
C VAL A 215 -3.96 -23.89 2.29
N ASP A 216 -5.03 -23.30 2.81
CA ASP A 216 -5.90 -22.38 2.11
C ASP A 216 -5.40 -20.93 2.18
N ILE A 217 -5.67 -20.13 1.15
CA ILE A 217 -5.27 -18.73 1.08
C ILE A 217 -6.51 -17.84 1.08
N TYR A 218 -6.47 -16.81 1.91
CA TYR A 218 -7.50 -15.79 2.03
C TYR A 218 -6.89 -14.40 1.86
N THR A 219 -7.58 -13.54 1.13
CA THR A 219 -7.25 -12.10 1.09
C THR A 219 -7.88 -11.38 2.27
N HIS A 220 -7.34 -10.23 2.60
CA HIS A 220 -7.88 -9.31 3.61
C HIS A 220 -7.77 -7.88 3.12
N SER A 221 -8.83 -7.06 3.38
CA SER A 221 -8.82 -5.62 3.14
C SER A 221 -8.39 -5.27 1.70
N GLU A 222 -7.33 -4.50 1.53
CA GLU A 222 -6.83 -4.01 0.24
C GLU A 222 -6.33 -5.09 -0.73
N MET A 223 -6.18 -6.35 -0.28
CA MET A 223 -5.85 -7.46 -1.16
C MET A 223 -7.09 -8.11 -1.81
N LEU A 224 -8.29 -7.72 -1.42
CA LEU A 224 -9.55 -8.20 -2.01
C LEU A 224 -9.54 -8.19 -3.56
N PRO A 225 -9.01 -7.16 -4.26
CA PRO A 225 -8.97 -7.13 -5.71
C PRO A 225 -8.22 -8.30 -6.37
N ALA A 226 -7.32 -8.99 -5.66
CA ALA A 226 -6.65 -10.17 -6.20
C ALA A 226 -7.65 -11.26 -6.65
N ASN A 227 -8.82 -11.35 -5.99
CA ASN A 227 -9.87 -12.30 -6.35
C ASN A 227 -10.45 -12.07 -7.76
N TYR A 228 -10.27 -10.90 -8.32
CA TYR A 228 -10.87 -10.53 -9.61
C TYR A 228 -9.99 -10.86 -10.80
N TYR A 229 -8.69 -11.12 -10.60
CA TYR A 229 -7.74 -11.39 -11.67
C TYR A 229 -7.82 -12.85 -12.15
N PRO A 230 -7.97 -13.09 -13.48
CA PRO A 230 -8.10 -14.44 -14.05
C PRO A 230 -6.95 -15.37 -13.67
N ALA A 231 -5.72 -14.86 -13.60
CA ALA A 231 -4.53 -15.66 -13.31
C ALA A 231 -4.59 -16.38 -11.96
N PHE A 232 -5.33 -15.84 -10.97
CA PHE A 232 -5.43 -16.42 -9.64
C PHE A 232 -6.60 -17.40 -9.48
N LYS A 233 -7.62 -17.32 -10.33
CA LYS A 233 -8.83 -18.16 -10.24
C LYS A 233 -8.59 -19.64 -10.45
N LYS A 234 -7.47 -20.02 -11.05
CA LYS A 234 -7.08 -21.43 -11.25
C LYS A 234 -6.73 -22.17 -9.95
N TYR A 235 -6.34 -21.44 -8.90
CA TYR A 235 -5.91 -22.03 -7.65
C TYR A 235 -7.11 -22.39 -6.76
N LYS A 236 -7.39 -23.68 -6.61
CA LYS A 236 -8.55 -24.18 -5.82
C LYS A 236 -8.47 -23.89 -4.34
N HIS A 237 -7.26 -23.70 -3.81
CA HIS A 237 -6.99 -23.35 -2.42
C HIS A 237 -7.02 -21.84 -2.17
N PHE A 238 -7.24 -21.01 -3.19
CA PHE A 238 -7.57 -19.60 -3.04
C PHE A 238 -9.08 -19.48 -2.78
N VAL A 239 -9.46 -19.25 -1.53
CA VAL A 239 -10.84 -19.39 -1.04
C VAL A 239 -11.68 -18.16 -1.29
N GLY A 240 -11.12 -16.98 -1.06
CA GLY A 240 -11.83 -15.72 -1.12
C GLY A 240 -11.26 -14.67 -0.19
N ASN A 241 -12.13 -13.88 0.44
CA ASN A 241 -11.74 -12.81 1.34
C ASN A 241 -12.19 -13.11 2.78
N TYR A 242 -11.36 -12.81 3.75
CA TYR A 242 -11.65 -12.93 5.17
C TYR A 242 -11.60 -11.57 5.84
N GLY A 243 -12.67 -11.20 6.52
CA GLY A 243 -12.76 -9.93 7.21
C GLY A 243 -12.99 -8.74 6.29
N ASN A 244 -12.83 -7.57 6.86
CA ASN A 244 -13.28 -6.31 6.30
C ASN A 244 -12.12 -5.32 6.12
N ALA A 245 -12.34 -4.06 6.42
CA ALA A 245 -11.36 -3.00 6.26
C ALA A 245 -10.25 -3.04 7.33
N TRP A 246 -9.14 -2.37 7.08
CA TRP A 246 -7.92 -2.38 7.90
C TRP A 246 -8.14 -2.09 9.41
N TRP A 247 -9.16 -1.33 9.78
CA TRP A 247 -9.43 -1.00 11.20
C TRP A 247 -10.04 -2.15 11.99
N HIS A 248 -10.47 -3.21 11.33
CA HIS A 248 -10.96 -4.44 11.97
C HIS A 248 -9.85 -5.45 12.28
N GLN A 249 -8.62 -5.24 11.79
CA GLN A 249 -7.49 -6.17 11.93
C GLN A 249 -7.33 -6.74 13.34
N ASN A 250 -7.51 -5.93 14.38
CA ASN A 250 -7.32 -6.36 15.77
C ASN A 250 -8.26 -7.49 16.20
N LYS A 251 -9.43 -7.62 15.59
CA LYS A 251 -10.39 -8.71 15.87
C LYS A 251 -10.21 -9.84 14.87
N GLU A 252 -10.11 -9.50 13.61
CA GLU A 252 -10.06 -10.43 12.50
C GLU A 252 -8.77 -11.23 12.47
N PHE A 253 -7.65 -10.63 12.82
CA PHE A 253 -6.37 -11.33 12.91
C PHE A 253 -6.31 -12.28 14.12
N GLU A 254 -7.02 -11.99 15.19
CA GLU A 254 -7.17 -12.92 16.32
C GLU A 254 -7.96 -14.17 15.91
N SER A 255 -9.11 -13.99 15.27
CA SER A 255 -10.01 -15.08 14.87
C SER A 255 -9.54 -15.89 13.67
N PHE A 256 -8.60 -15.37 12.87
CA PHE A 256 -8.08 -16.08 11.71
C PHE A 256 -7.31 -17.36 12.07
N ASN A 257 -6.70 -17.43 13.26
CA ASN A 257 -5.91 -18.55 13.79
C ASN A 257 -4.59 -18.82 13.05
N GLY A 258 -4.53 -18.67 11.73
CA GLY A 258 -3.37 -18.91 10.88
C GLY A 258 -2.39 -17.72 10.79
N PRO A 259 -1.28 -17.88 10.07
CA PRO A 259 -0.35 -16.80 9.79
C PRO A 259 -0.96 -15.67 8.97
N ILE A 260 -0.45 -14.45 9.20
CA ILE A 260 -0.84 -13.23 8.50
C ILE A 260 0.38 -12.67 7.78
N LEU A 261 0.27 -12.44 6.48
CA LEU A 261 1.31 -11.84 5.65
C LEU A 261 0.91 -10.44 5.23
N MET A 262 1.65 -9.43 5.71
CA MET A 262 1.48 -8.03 5.35
C MET A 262 2.46 -7.66 4.25
N THR A 263 1.96 -7.39 3.05
CA THR A 263 2.79 -7.02 1.89
C THR A 263 3.05 -5.52 1.81
N THR A 264 2.09 -4.72 2.27
CA THR A 264 2.14 -3.25 2.35
C THR A 264 1.35 -2.77 3.58
N ASN A 265 1.01 -1.48 3.65
CA ASN A 265 0.07 -0.97 4.66
C ASN A 265 -1.39 -1.35 4.28
N CYS A 266 -2.39 -1.21 5.15
CA CYS A 266 -2.25 -0.64 6.50
C CYS A 266 -1.86 -1.70 7.52
N ILE A 267 -1.00 -1.37 8.47
CA ILE A 267 -0.70 -2.22 9.62
C ILE A 267 -1.13 -1.44 10.88
N THR A 268 -2.15 -1.95 11.58
CA THR A 268 -2.57 -1.40 12.87
C THR A 268 -1.63 -1.84 13.99
N PRO A 269 -1.65 -1.19 15.17
CA PRO A 269 -0.87 -1.68 16.31
C PRO A 269 -1.15 -3.15 16.58
N ILE A 270 -0.08 -3.94 16.60
CA ILE A 270 -0.15 -5.41 16.68
C ILE A 270 -0.40 -5.81 18.12
N LYS A 271 -1.36 -6.74 18.33
CA LYS A 271 -1.63 -7.34 19.62
C LYS A 271 -0.75 -8.56 19.88
N ASP A 272 -0.49 -8.83 21.15
CA ASP A 272 0.31 -9.99 21.58
C ASP A 272 -0.34 -11.32 21.18
N SER A 273 -1.67 -11.38 21.05
CA SER A 273 -2.45 -12.57 20.69
C SER A 273 -2.12 -13.15 19.31
N TYR A 274 -1.60 -12.33 18.37
CA TYR A 274 -1.22 -12.78 17.02
C TYR A 274 0.18 -12.33 16.59
N LYS A 275 0.95 -11.70 17.49
CA LYS A 275 2.27 -11.17 17.18
C LYS A 275 3.26 -12.23 16.68
N ASN A 276 3.13 -13.45 17.16
CA ASN A 276 4.00 -14.58 16.80
C ASN A 276 3.65 -15.24 15.46
N ARG A 277 2.59 -14.82 14.80
CA ARG A 277 2.13 -15.37 13.52
C ARG A 277 1.84 -14.31 12.46
N ILE A 278 2.21 -13.04 12.70
CA ILE A 278 2.19 -11.98 11.72
C ILE A 278 3.58 -11.76 11.14
N PHE A 279 3.66 -11.62 9.82
CA PHE A 279 4.88 -11.43 9.05
C PHE A 279 4.73 -10.22 8.14
N THR A 280 5.84 -9.56 7.87
CA THR A 280 5.91 -8.48 6.88
C THR A 280 6.80 -8.89 5.72
N THR A 281 6.60 -8.32 4.55
CA THR A 281 7.48 -8.53 3.38
C THR A 281 7.49 -7.29 2.50
N GLY A 282 8.41 -7.23 1.55
CA GLY A 282 8.48 -6.15 0.57
C GLY A 282 8.75 -4.80 1.20
N MET A 283 7.85 -3.86 0.95
CA MET A 283 7.91 -2.50 1.48
C MET A 283 7.36 -2.36 2.89
N ALA A 284 6.60 -3.34 3.38
CA ALA A 284 6.07 -3.33 4.73
C ALA A 284 7.15 -3.69 5.75
N GLY A 285 7.05 -3.11 6.95
CA GLY A 285 7.89 -3.45 8.08
C GLY A 285 7.25 -2.98 9.38
N TYR A 286 7.43 -3.74 10.45
CA TYR A 286 6.94 -3.40 11.76
C TYR A 286 7.95 -3.85 12.83
N SER A 287 8.20 -3.00 13.84
CA SER A 287 9.18 -3.30 14.88
C SER A 287 8.80 -4.55 15.68
N GLY A 288 9.72 -5.50 15.78
CA GLY A 288 9.51 -6.76 16.50
C GLY A 288 8.63 -7.78 15.77
N VAL A 289 8.38 -7.57 14.48
CA VAL A 289 7.71 -8.53 13.58
C VAL A 289 8.73 -9.08 12.60
N GLU A 290 8.64 -10.36 12.34
CA GLU A 290 9.52 -11.01 11.39
C GLU A 290 9.27 -10.51 9.97
N HIS A 291 10.34 -10.19 9.27
CA HIS A 291 10.29 -9.75 7.88
C HIS A 291 10.80 -10.84 6.95
N ILE A 292 9.98 -11.23 5.98
CA ILE A 292 10.39 -12.14 4.91
C ILE A 292 11.28 -11.38 3.93
N PRO A 293 12.49 -11.87 3.67
CA PRO A 293 13.45 -11.20 2.79
C PRO A 293 12.90 -10.91 1.40
N ASN A 294 13.41 -9.85 0.78
CA ASN A 294 13.10 -9.54 -0.61
C ASN A 294 13.57 -10.64 -1.56
N ARG A 295 13.01 -10.66 -2.77
CA ARG A 295 13.46 -11.55 -3.86
C ARG A 295 14.94 -11.33 -4.13
N PRO A 296 15.75 -12.41 -4.22
CA PRO A 296 17.07 -12.30 -4.83
C PRO A 296 16.95 -11.91 -6.31
N GLU A 297 17.99 -11.37 -6.93
CA GLU A 297 17.96 -10.85 -8.31
C GLU A 297 17.39 -11.82 -9.35
N SER A 298 17.58 -13.11 -9.16
CA SER A 298 17.09 -14.18 -10.08
C SER A 298 16.08 -15.13 -9.44
N GLY A 299 15.47 -14.76 -8.29
CA GLY A 299 14.71 -15.69 -7.49
C GLY A 299 13.29 -15.24 -7.14
N LYS A 300 12.62 -16.10 -6.37
CA LYS A 300 11.31 -15.89 -5.77
C LYS A 300 11.50 -15.62 -4.28
N LYS A 301 10.51 -14.98 -3.64
CA LYS A 301 10.44 -14.94 -2.17
C LYS A 301 10.24 -16.36 -1.63
N ASP A 302 10.82 -16.63 -0.48
CA ASP A 302 10.64 -17.90 0.22
C ASP A 302 9.56 -17.76 1.30
N PHE A 303 8.42 -18.38 1.08
CA PHE A 303 7.30 -18.43 2.03
C PHE A 303 7.24 -19.75 2.82
N SER A 304 8.22 -20.62 2.71
CA SER A 304 8.24 -21.95 3.36
C SER A 304 7.97 -21.86 4.87
N LYS A 305 8.55 -20.90 5.56
CA LYS A 305 8.36 -20.71 6.99
C LYS A 305 6.91 -20.41 7.36
N ILE A 306 6.24 -19.54 6.61
CA ILE A 306 4.82 -19.21 6.83
C ILE A 306 3.94 -20.43 6.54
N ILE A 307 4.24 -21.17 5.48
CA ILE A 307 3.51 -22.37 5.07
C ILE A 307 3.62 -23.45 6.17
N GLU A 308 4.83 -23.71 6.67
CA GLU A 308 5.05 -24.67 7.74
C GLU A 308 4.40 -24.26 9.07
N LEU A 309 4.31 -22.96 9.33
CA LEU A 309 3.57 -22.45 10.47
C LEU A 309 2.05 -22.67 10.28
N ALA A 310 1.52 -22.38 9.09
CA ALA A 310 0.10 -22.54 8.77
C ALA A 310 -0.38 -23.99 9.00
N LYS A 311 0.40 -24.98 8.56
CA LYS A 311 0.09 -26.41 8.74
C LYS A 311 -0.10 -26.83 10.21
N LYS A 312 0.42 -26.05 11.15
CA LYS A 312 0.31 -26.30 12.61
C LYS A 312 -0.81 -25.52 13.27
N CYS A 313 -1.47 -24.63 12.54
CA CYS A 313 -2.54 -23.79 13.03
C CYS A 313 -3.91 -24.47 12.87
N LEU A 314 -4.87 -24.01 13.65
CA LEU A 314 -6.28 -24.35 13.45
C LEU A 314 -6.83 -23.62 12.20
N PRO A 315 -7.90 -24.14 11.58
CA PRO A 315 -8.62 -23.40 10.55
C PRO A 315 -9.08 -22.03 11.04
N PRO A 316 -9.29 -21.07 10.12
CA PRO A 316 -9.88 -19.77 10.48
C PRO A 316 -11.26 -19.95 11.14
N GLN A 317 -11.56 -19.13 12.13
CA GLN A 317 -12.89 -19.05 12.70
C GLN A 317 -13.81 -18.30 11.74
N GLU A 318 -14.98 -18.83 11.44
CA GLU A 318 -15.97 -18.15 10.61
C GLU A 318 -16.50 -16.89 11.32
N ILE A 319 -16.41 -15.74 10.64
CA ILE A 319 -16.90 -14.44 11.12
C ILE A 319 -18.02 -13.89 10.23
N GLU A 320 -18.05 -14.31 8.98
CA GLU A 320 -19.03 -13.92 7.97
C GLU A 320 -19.28 -15.09 7.03
N THR A 321 -20.43 -15.07 6.35
CA THR A 321 -20.82 -16.07 5.33
C THR A 321 -21.43 -15.39 4.12
N GLY A 322 -21.37 -16.06 2.99
CA GLY A 322 -21.96 -15.58 1.75
C GLY A 322 -20.94 -15.13 0.72
N GLU A 323 -21.33 -14.25 -0.16
CA GLU A 323 -20.53 -13.78 -1.28
C GLU A 323 -20.67 -12.27 -1.46
N ILE A 324 -19.59 -11.61 -1.87
CA ILE A 324 -19.59 -10.23 -2.36
C ILE A 324 -19.26 -10.22 -3.85
N ILE A 325 -19.73 -9.21 -4.58
CA ILE A 325 -19.49 -9.08 -6.02
C ILE A 325 -18.61 -7.87 -6.27
N GLY A 326 -17.49 -8.08 -6.96
CA GLY A 326 -16.57 -7.02 -7.36
C GLY A 326 -15.93 -7.31 -8.71
N GLY A 327 -14.85 -6.60 -9.06
CA GLY A 327 -14.15 -6.74 -10.33
C GLY A 327 -14.66 -5.82 -11.44
N PHE A 328 -15.35 -4.75 -11.09
CA PHE A 328 -15.83 -3.70 -12.01
C PHE A 328 -14.68 -2.75 -12.42
N ALA A 329 -13.55 -3.30 -12.87
CA ALA A 329 -12.46 -2.50 -13.43
C ALA A 329 -12.84 -1.90 -14.79
N HIS A 330 -12.01 -0.97 -15.31
CA HIS A 330 -12.32 -0.20 -16.52
C HIS A 330 -12.70 -1.09 -17.71
N HIS A 331 -12.02 -2.22 -17.93
CA HIS A 331 -12.35 -3.15 -19.00
C HIS A 331 -13.79 -3.69 -18.89
N GLN A 332 -14.22 -4.09 -17.69
CA GLN A 332 -15.57 -4.57 -17.44
C GLN A 332 -16.62 -3.46 -17.54
N VAL A 333 -16.28 -2.27 -17.04
CA VAL A 333 -17.16 -1.09 -17.12
C VAL A 333 -17.41 -0.71 -18.60
N MET A 334 -16.37 -0.79 -19.45
CA MET A 334 -16.52 -0.53 -20.89
C MET A 334 -17.42 -1.57 -21.58
N GLN A 335 -17.35 -2.85 -21.18
CA GLN A 335 -18.25 -3.90 -21.69
C GLN A 335 -19.70 -3.68 -21.24
N LEU A 336 -19.92 -3.02 -20.12
CA LEU A 336 -21.26 -2.67 -19.62
C LEU A 336 -21.77 -1.31 -20.12
N ALA A 337 -20.97 -0.58 -20.90
CA ALA A 337 -21.25 0.81 -21.27
C ALA A 337 -22.65 1.01 -21.88
N GLU A 338 -23.05 0.16 -22.83
CA GLU A 338 -24.38 0.25 -23.47
C GLU A 338 -25.53 0.05 -22.45
N LYS A 339 -25.38 -0.89 -21.51
CA LYS A 339 -26.37 -1.14 -20.46
C LYS A 339 -26.48 0.06 -19.51
N VAL A 340 -25.34 0.63 -19.12
CA VAL A 340 -25.27 1.80 -18.24
C VAL A 340 -25.89 3.01 -18.93
N VAL A 341 -25.51 3.29 -20.18
CA VAL A 341 -26.09 4.38 -20.99
C VAL A 341 -27.59 4.19 -21.19
N GLY A 342 -28.05 2.97 -21.45
CA GLY A 342 -29.46 2.65 -21.55
C GLY A 342 -30.22 2.91 -20.23
N ALA A 343 -29.64 2.55 -19.09
CA ALA A 343 -30.22 2.82 -17.78
C ALA A 343 -30.28 4.32 -17.45
N VAL A 344 -29.28 5.10 -17.86
CA VAL A 344 -29.29 6.56 -17.73
C VAL A 344 -30.38 7.17 -18.64
N LYS A 345 -30.43 6.77 -19.91
CA LYS A 345 -31.46 7.28 -20.87
C LYS A 345 -32.88 6.96 -20.44
N THR A 346 -33.07 5.81 -19.79
CA THR A 346 -34.44 5.42 -19.28
C THR A 346 -34.74 5.98 -17.89
N GLY A 347 -33.85 6.78 -17.30
CA GLY A 347 -34.00 7.37 -15.97
C GLY A 347 -33.89 6.41 -14.79
N LYS A 348 -33.44 5.17 -15.03
CA LYS A 348 -33.15 4.20 -13.95
C LYS A 348 -31.95 4.63 -13.14
N ILE A 349 -30.96 5.22 -13.78
CA ILE A 349 -29.78 5.83 -13.13
C ILE A 349 -29.85 7.33 -13.39
N LYS A 350 -29.90 8.11 -12.32
CA LYS A 350 -29.93 9.57 -12.39
C LYS A 350 -28.65 10.21 -11.88
N ARG A 351 -27.86 9.50 -11.07
CA ARG A 351 -26.65 10.04 -10.43
C ARG A 351 -25.59 8.98 -10.29
N PHE A 352 -24.34 9.41 -10.48
CA PHE A 352 -23.15 8.68 -10.06
C PHE A 352 -22.51 9.45 -8.93
N ILE A 353 -22.25 8.78 -7.82
CA ILE A 353 -21.62 9.33 -6.63
C ILE A 353 -20.27 8.62 -6.46
N VAL A 354 -19.18 9.38 -6.53
CA VAL A 354 -17.86 8.83 -6.29
C VAL A 354 -17.54 8.93 -4.79
N MET A 355 -17.32 7.79 -4.16
CA MET A 355 -16.87 7.70 -2.77
C MET A 355 -15.42 7.20 -2.77
N ALA A 356 -14.47 8.13 -2.70
CA ALA A 356 -13.03 7.85 -2.67
C ALA A 356 -12.47 8.06 -1.25
N GLY A 357 -12.88 7.22 -0.31
CA GLY A 357 -12.48 7.30 1.08
C GLY A 357 -13.32 6.41 1.97
N CYS A 358 -13.08 6.46 3.27
CA CYS A 358 -13.78 5.66 4.27
C CYS A 358 -13.99 6.44 5.58
N ASP A 359 -14.95 5.98 6.40
CA ASP A 359 -15.18 6.54 7.73
C ASP A 359 -14.03 6.23 8.69
N GLY A 360 -13.24 5.22 8.40
CA GLY A 360 -12.09 4.83 9.20
C GLY A 360 -12.48 4.28 10.57
N ARG A 361 -11.55 4.40 11.51
CA ARG A 361 -11.65 3.80 12.86
C ARG A 361 -12.40 4.68 13.88
N GLN A 362 -12.72 5.90 13.54
CA GLN A 362 -13.31 6.86 14.47
C GLN A 362 -14.81 6.60 14.62
N PRO A 363 -15.33 6.27 15.81
CA PRO A 363 -16.75 6.02 16.02
C PRO A 363 -17.66 7.21 15.67
N SER A 364 -17.11 8.42 15.67
CA SER A 364 -17.81 9.65 15.30
C SER A 364 -17.80 9.96 13.81
N ARG A 365 -17.11 9.15 12.99
CA ARG A 365 -17.03 9.33 11.55
C ARG A 365 -17.91 8.32 10.85
N ASN A 366 -19.16 8.71 10.58
CA ASN A 366 -20.12 7.90 9.82
C ASN A 366 -20.51 8.58 8.51
N TYR A 367 -19.72 9.54 8.03
CA TYR A 367 -20.11 10.36 6.89
C TYR A 367 -20.39 9.57 5.62
N PHE A 368 -19.45 8.69 5.22
CA PHE A 368 -19.61 7.87 4.02
C PHE A 368 -20.78 6.87 4.17
N THR A 369 -20.87 6.23 5.32
CA THR A 369 -21.96 5.30 5.64
C THR A 369 -23.33 5.99 5.62
N ASP A 370 -23.43 7.17 6.23
CA ASP A 370 -24.68 7.92 6.31
C ASP A 370 -25.10 8.45 4.93
N VAL A 371 -24.13 8.95 4.14
CA VAL A 371 -24.38 9.36 2.75
C VAL A 371 -24.85 8.17 1.93
N ALA A 372 -24.18 7.03 1.98
CA ALA A 372 -24.56 5.83 1.22
C ALA A 372 -26.00 5.39 1.54
N LYS A 373 -26.39 5.40 2.83
CA LYS A 373 -27.75 5.05 3.28
C LYS A 373 -28.81 6.07 2.89
N ALA A 374 -28.44 7.34 2.79
CA ALA A 374 -29.36 8.43 2.44
C ALA A 374 -29.54 8.61 0.91
N LEU A 375 -28.73 7.97 0.09
CA LEU A 375 -28.83 8.08 -1.36
C LEU A 375 -30.12 7.43 -1.87
N PRO A 376 -30.79 8.04 -2.86
CA PRO A 376 -31.96 7.45 -3.49
C PRO A 376 -31.56 6.21 -4.33
N GLN A 377 -32.51 5.30 -4.55
CA GLN A 377 -32.27 4.05 -5.29
C GLN A 377 -31.87 4.22 -6.76
N ASP A 378 -32.05 5.42 -7.31
CA ASP A 378 -31.62 5.79 -8.68
C ASP A 378 -30.19 6.35 -8.72
N ALA A 379 -29.44 6.25 -7.63
CA ALA A 379 -28.02 6.57 -7.55
C ALA A 379 -27.16 5.32 -7.64
N VAL A 380 -26.01 5.45 -8.31
CA VAL A 380 -24.96 4.43 -8.35
C VAL A 380 -23.74 4.96 -7.62
N ILE A 381 -23.24 4.20 -6.65
CA ILE A 381 -22.01 4.51 -5.94
C ILE A 381 -20.84 3.89 -6.70
N LEU A 382 -19.84 4.71 -7.01
CA LEU A 382 -18.57 4.30 -7.55
C LEU A 382 -17.53 4.44 -6.44
N THR A 383 -16.88 3.35 -6.08
CA THR A 383 -15.89 3.34 -5.00
C THR A 383 -14.61 2.63 -5.42
N ALA A 384 -13.49 3.05 -4.86
CA ALA A 384 -12.20 2.40 -4.95
C ALA A 384 -11.49 2.53 -3.60
N GLY A 385 -10.97 1.43 -3.10
CA GLY A 385 -10.35 1.36 -1.78
C GLY A 385 -11.30 0.82 -0.69
N CYS A 386 -10.96 1.11 0.56
CA CYS A 386 -11.70 0.63 1.75
C CYS A 386 -13.04 1.36 1.93
N ALA A 387 -14.01 1.13 1.09
CA ALA A 387 -15.35 1.72 1.24
C ALA A 387 -16.36 0.67 1.70
#